data_9214a7f8920cc8f9b51c0bb0ed97b522
#
_entry.id   9214a7f8920cc8f9b51c0bb0ed97b522
#
_cell.length_a   1.000
_cell.length_b   1.000
_cell.length_c   1.000
_cell.angle_alpha   90.00
_cell.angle_beta   90.00
_cell.angle_gamma   90.00
#
_symmetry.space_group_name_H-M   'P 1'
#
loop_
_entity.id
_entity.type
_entity.pdbx_description
1 polymer ?
#
loop_
_entity_poly.entity_id
_entity_poly.type
_entity_poly.pdbx_seq_one_letter_code
_entity_poly.pdbx_strand_id
1 'polypeptide(L)'
;MTNYLSTDHPLYNKTHEELLEEYIPHLTKINPDFKRSWIENSYHHKVNAAQPIVTTNYSKIIPEHRTPIKGLYLDNTTQVYPEDRGTNYSVRMGREVGAMIDSDFQSNIKSRTS
;
A
#
# COMPACT_ATOMS: atom_id res chain seq x y z
N MET A 1 4.09 15.02 5.89
CA MET A 1 2.63 15.29 5.80
C MET A 1 2.05 14.35 4.76
N THR A 2 0.85 13.82 4.99
CA THR A 2 0.23 12.81 4.10
C THR A 2 -1.20 13.23 3.79
N ASN A 3 -1.62 13.11 2.53
CA ASN A 3 -2.99 13.35 2.11
C ASN A 3 -3.50 12.17 1.29
N TYR A 4 -4.76 11.81 1.50
CA TYR A 4 -5.52 10.92 0.64
C TYR A 4 -6.47 11.77 -0.19
N LEU A 5 -6.23 11.85 -1.48
CA LEU A 5 -6.89 12.76 -2.40
C LEU A 5 -7.40 11.99 -3.61
N SER A 6 -8.49 12.47 -4.20
CA SER A 6 -8.83 12.06 -5.57
C SER A 6 -7.86 12.68 -6.58
N THR A 7 -7.65 12.04 -7.70
CA THR A 7 -6.68 12.48 -8.71
C THR A 7 -7.04 13.81 -9.39
N ASP A 8 -8.29 14.23 -9.28
CA ASP A 8 -8.80 15.54 -9.75
C ASP A 8 -8.70 16.65 -8.69
N HIS A 9 -8.30 16.32 -7.45
CA HIS A 9 -8.16 17.32 -6.40
C HIS A 9 -7.04 18.33 -6.73
N PRO A 10 -7.23 19.65 -6.49
CA PRO A 10 -6.23 20.67 -6.81
C PRO A 10 -4.84 20.41 -6.19
N LEU A 11 -4.78 19.96 -4.93
CA LEU A 11 -3.51 19.62 -4.28
C LEU A 11 -2.77 18.46 -4.97
N TYR A 12 -3.51 17.54 -5.60
CA TYR A 12 -2.90 16.41 -6.29
C TYR A 12 -2.07 16.85 -7.50
N ASN A 13 -2.42 17.97 -8.11
CA ASN A 13 -1.77 18.50 -9.30
C ASN A 13 -0.66 19.52 -8.99
N LYS A 14 -0.46 19.88 -7.73
CA LYS A 14 0.62 20.79 -7.32
C LYS A 14 2.00 20.14 -7.43
N THR A 15 2.96 20.97 -7.73
CA THR A 15 4.39 20.61 -7.69
C THR A 15 4.87 20.45 -6.25
N HIS A 16 6.06 19.87 -6.09
CA HIS A 16 6.71 19.74 -4.78
C HIS A 16 6.87 21.08 -4.08
N GLU A 17 7.35 22.08 -4.80
CA GLU A 17 7.59 23.42 -4.24
C GLU A 17 6.29 24.12 -3.84
N GLU A 18 5.26 24.05 -4.66
CA GLU A 18 3.94 24.62 -4.35
C GLU A 18 3.31 23.97 -3.10
N LEU A 19 3.47 22.65 -2.93
CA LEU A 19 3.02 21.96 -1.73
C LEU A 19 3.82 22.37 -0.51
N LEU A 20 5.13 22.51 -0.64
CA LEU A 20 5.99 22.93 0.45
C LEU A 20 5.59 24.33 0.95
N GLU A 21 5.39 25.29 0.04
CA GLU A 21 4.93 26.64 0.38
C GLU A 21 3.55 26.62 1.08
N GLU A 22 2.65 25.76 0.64
CA GLU A 22 1.34 25.64 1.25
C GLU A 22 1.39 25.05 2.67
N TYR A 23 2.34 24.15 2.94
CA TYR A 23 2.45 23.49 4.24
C TYR A 23 3.20 24.32 5.29
N ILE A 24 4.08 25.24 4.91
CA ILE A 24 4.84 26.08 5.84
C ILE A 24 3.94 26.83 6.83
N PRO A 25 2.85 27.50 6.42
CA PRO A 25 1.94 28.17 7.36
C PRO A 25 1.30 27.22 8.38
N HIS A 26 1.08 25.95 8.01
CA HIS A 26 0.54 24.96 8.94
C HIS A 26 1.58 24.51 9.97
N LEU A 27 2.85 24.40 9.56
CA LEU A 27 3.96 24.12 10.48
C LEU A 27 4.16 25.25 11.47
N THR A 28 4.05 26.51 11.03
CA THR A 28 4.13 27.69 11.90
C THR A 28 2.98 27.76 12.91
N LYS A 29 1.78 27.22 12.58
CA LYS A 29 0.69 27.11 13.57
C LYS A 29 1.00 26.12 14.68
N ILE A 30 1.74 25.05 14.36
CA ILE A 30 2.15 24.03 15.35
C ILE A 30 3.30 24.55 16.21
N ASN A 31 4.27 25.18 15.57
CA ASN A 31 5.41 25.79 16.23
C ASN A 31 5.62 27.22 15.68
N PRO A 32 5.25 28.27 16.46
CA PRO A 32 5.40 29.66 16.02
C PRO A 32 6.84 30.09 15.69
N ASP A 33 7.83 29.41 16.26
CA ASP A 33 9.26 29.70 16.01
C ASP A 33 9.79 29.01 14.76
N PHE A 34 8.96 28.20 14.08
CA PHE A 34 9.36 27.46 12.88
C PHE A 34 9.88 28.41 11.79
N LYS A 35 11.02 28.05 11.22
CA LYS A 35 11.67 28.77 10.11
C LYS A 35 11.89 27.84 8.93
N ARG A 36 11.66 28.34 7.71
CA ARG A 36 11.93 27.58 6.48
C ARG A 36 13.36 27.02 6.46
N SER A 37 14.32 27.74 7.00
CA SER A 37 15.73 27.32 7.08
C SER A 37 15.96 26.08 7.96
N TRP A 38 14.97 25.63 8.71
CA TRP A 38 15.03 24.36 9.46
C TRP A 38 14.76 23.15 8.60
N ILE A 39 14.24 23.35 7.38
CA ILE A 39 14.01 22.27 6.42
C ILE A 39 15.34 21.96 5.74
N GLU A 40 15.98 20.88 6.13
CA GLU A 40 17.22 20.43 5.51
C GLU A 40 16.95 19.74 4.17
N ASN A 41 15.92 18.89 4.13
CA ASN A 41 15.51 18.15 2.94
C ASN A 41 13.99 18.00 2.90
N SER A 42 13.44 17.93 1.69
CA SER A 42 12.03 17.62 1.47
C SER A 42 11.88 16.68 0.29
N TYR A 43 10.92 15.78 0.38
CA TYR A 43 10.63 14.77 -0.64
C TYR A 43 9.14 14.74 -0.93
N HIS A 44 8.79 14.58 -2.20
CA HIS A 44 7.41 14.47 -2.63
C HIS A 44 7.19 13.14 -3.35
N HIS A 45 6.35 12.29 -2.79
CA HIS A 45 5.91 11.04 -3.39
C HIS A 45 4.42 11.13 -3.71
N LYS A 46 4.07 10.82 -4.95
CA LYS A 46 2.70 10.82 -5.45
C LYS A 46 2.40 9.51 -6.15
N VAL A 47 1.29 8.87 -5.77
CA VAL A 47 0.83 7.62 -6.36
C VAL A 47 -0.65 7.71 -6.72
N ASN A 48 -1.03 7.17 -7.86
CA ASN A 48 -2.41 7.23 -8.36
C ASN A 48 -3.35 6.26 -7.64
N ALA A 49 -2.79 5.19 -7.08
CA ALA A 49 -3.53 4.13 -6.39
C ALA A 49 -2.79 3.77 -5.09
N ALA A 50 -2.95 4.62 -4.07
CA ALA A 50 -2.26 4.45 -2.78
C ALA A 50 -2.92 3.39 -1.90
N GLN A 51 -4.23 3.14 -2.09
CA GLN A 51 -5.02 2.31 -1.19
C GLN A 51 -6.18 1.66 -1.93
N PRO A 52 -6.48 0.36 -1.67
CA PRO A 52 -7.70 -0.24 -2.17
C PRO A 52 -8.92 0.43 -1.53
N ILE A 53 -9.99 0.57 -2.30
CA ILE A 53 -11.29 1.02 -1.79
C ILE A 53 -12.06 -0.22 -1.33
N VAL A 54 -12.21 -0.36 -0.03
CA VAL A 54 -13.00 -1.45 0.58
C VAL A 54 -14.48 -1.10 0.46
N THR A 55 -15.19 -1.82 -0.40
CA THR A 55 -16.63 -1.65 -0.65
C THR A 55 -17.46 -2.65 0.13
N THR A 56 -18.79 -2.51 0.07
CA THR A 56 -19.72 -3.51 0.62
C THR A 56 -19.49 -4.88 -0.02
N ASN A 57 -19.46 -5.93 0.78
CA ASN A 57 -19.18 -7.31 0.37
C ASN A 57 -17.75 -7.51 -0.21
N TYR A 58 -16.78 -6.71 0.22
CA TYR A 58 -15.40 -6.80 -0.25
C TYR A 58 -14.81 -8.22 -0.16
N SER A 59 -15.16 -8.97 0.90
CA SER A 59 -14.74 -10.37 1.06
C SER A 59 -15.10 -11.29 -0.12
N LYS A 60 -16.07 -10.92 -0.96
CA LYS A 60 -16.48 -11.70 -2.13
C LYS A 60 -15.70 -11.37 -3.40
N ILE A 61 -14.94 -10.29 -3.39
CA ILE A 61 -14.19 -9.77 -4.54
C ILE A 61 -12.69 -9.72 -4.31
N ILE A 62 -12.23 -10.07 -3.10
CA ILE A 62 -10.81 -10.20 -2.81
C ILE A 62 -10.20 -11.26 -3.73
N PRO A 63 -9.14 -10.94 -4.48
CA PRO A 63 -8.48 -11.93 -5.31
C PRO A 63 -7.84 -13.02 -4.44
N GLU A 64 -7.86 -14.24 -4.93
CA GLU A 64 -7.17 -15.34 -4.28
C GLU A 64 -5.65 -15.23 -4.44
N HIS A 65 -4.89 -15.79 -3.50
CA HIS A 65 -3.44 -15.85 -3.61
C HIS A 65 -2.97 -16.71 -4.78
N ARG A 66 -3.68 -17.82 -5.07
CA ARG A 66 -3.43 -18.61 -6.27
C ARG A 66 -4.05 -17.95 -7.49
N THR A 67 -3.24 -17.60 -8.48
CA THR A 67 -3.76 -17.08 -9.74
C THR A 67 -4.21 -18.21 -10.68
N PRO A 68 -4.98 -17.92 -11.74
CA PRO A 68 -5.29 -18.91 -12.78
C PRO A 68 -4.05 -19.45 -13.51
N ILE A 69 -2.92 -18.80 -13.40
CA ILE A 69 -1.66 -19.23 -14.01
C ILE A 69 -0.93 -20.14 -13.01
N LYS A 70 -0.75 -21.41 -13.39
CA LYS A 70 -0.08 -22.40 -12.53
C LYS A 70 1.32 -21.94 -12.11
N GLY A 71 1.58 -21.92 -10.81
CA GLY A 71 2.86 -21.52 -10.22
C GLY A 71 3.05 -20.01 -10.04
N LEU A 72 2.05 -19.20 -10.42
CA LEU A 72 2.03 -17.76 -10.14
C LEU A 72 1.09 -17.47 -8.98
N TYR A 73 1.59 -16.74 -7.99
CA TYR A 73 0.85 -16.35 -6.79
C TYR A 73 0.80 -14.82 -6.71
N LEU A 74 -0.27 -14.30 -6.12
CA LEU A 74 -0.48 -12.87 -5.89
C LEU A 74 -0.60 -12.62 -4.40
N ASP A 75 0.20 -11.69 -3.90
CA ASP A 75 0.13 -11.23 -2.51
C ASP A 75 0.34 -9.72 -2.46
N ASN A 76 -0.69 -8.98 -2.05
CA ASN A 76 -0.62 -7.53 -1.92
C ASN A 76 -1.68 -6.99 -0.95
N THR A 77 -1.61 -5.70 -0.67
CA THR A 77 -2.46 -5.03 0.32
C THR A 77 -3.96 -5.05 0.01
N THR A 78 -4.39 -5.38 -1.22
CA THR A 78 -5.82 -5.51 -1.54
C THR A 78 -6.45 -6.75 -0.90
N GLN A 79 -5.64 -7.70 -0.46
CA GLN A 79 -6.07 -8.95 0.16
C GLN A 79 -6.14 -8.87 1.69
N VAL A 80 -5.72 -7.74 2.29
CA VAL A 80 -5.90 -7.49 3.73
C VAL A 80 -7.36 -7.14 4.00
N TYR A 81 -8.07 -7.99 4.74
CA TYR A 81 -9.46 -7.81 5.12
C TYR A 81 -9.82 -8.77 6.30
N PRO A 82 -10.64 -8.37 7.28
CA PRO A 82 -11.33 -7.06 7.43
C PRO A 82 -10.45 -5.96 8.06
N GLU A 83 -9.22 -6.28 8.40
CA GLU A 83 -8.29 -5.36 9.04
C GLU A 83 -7.83 -4.27 8.06
N ASP A 84 -7.33 -3.16 8.60
CA ASP A 84 -6.63 -2.17 7.80
C ASP A 84 -5.21 -2.65 7.47
N ARG A 85 -4.68 -2.20 6.36
CA ARG A 85 -3.33 -2.56 5.91
C ARG A 85 -2.27 -2.12 6.92
N GLY A 86 -1.25 -2.94 7.04
CA GLY A 86 -0.09 -2.64 7.88
C GLY A 86 1.04 -3.63 7.59
N THR A 87 2.26 -3.27 7.96
CA THR A 87 3.45 -4.11 7.77
C THR A 87 3.29 -5.49 8.43
N ASN A 88 2.65 -5.55 9.60
CA ASN A 88 2.36 -6.80 10.30
C ASN A 88 1.47 -7.74 9.47
N TYR A 89 0.46 -7.21 8.78
CA TYR A 89 -0.40 -8.02 7.90
C TYR A 89 0.33 -8.48 6.66
N SER A 90 1.18 -7.64 6.07
CA SER A 90 2.02 -8.02 4.94
C SER A 90 2.98 -9.16 5.30
N VAL A 91 3.59 -9.12 6.50
CA VAL A 91 4.45 -10.21 6.99
C VAL A 91 3.64 -11.49 7.22
N ARG A 92 2.42 -11.39 7.79
CA ARG A 92 1.54 -12.55 7.98
C ARG A 92 1.19 -13.19 6.64
N MET A 93 0.71 -12.42 5.69
CA MET A 93 0.31 -12.89 4.36
C MET A 93 1.48 -13.52 3.60
N GLY A 94 2.66 -12.91 3.63
CA GLY A 94 3.85 -13.48 3.01
C GLY A 94 4.23 -14.85 3.59
N ARG A 95 4.02 -15.08 4.89
CA ARG A 95 4.21 -16.39 5.53
C ARG A 95 3.14 -17.41 5.08
N GLU A 96 1.88 -16.99 5.00
CA GLU A 96 0.76 -17.84 4.57
C GLU A 96 0.94 -18.27 3.11
N VAL A 97 1.29 -17.33 2.23
CA VAL A 97 1.57 -17.62 0.81
C VAL A 97 2.82 -18.49 0.65
N GLY A 98 3.86 -18.24 1.44
CA GLY A 98 5.05 -19.10 1.45
C GLY A 98 4.73 -20.56 1.80
N ALA A 99 3.94 -20.78 2.85
CA ALA A 99 3.48 -22.13 3.23
C ALA A 99 2.58 -22.77 2.15
N MET A 100 1.73 -21.98 1.49
CA MET A 100 0.90 -22.43 0.38
C MET A 100 1.73 -22.90 -0.82
N ILE A 101 2.77 -22.13 -1.20
CA ILE A 101 3.70 -22.46 -2.28
C ILE A 101 4.42 -23.77 -1.97
N ASP A 102 4.94 -23.94 -0.75
CA ASP A 102 5.62 -25.17 -0.35
C ASP A 102 4.68 -26.39 -0.44
N SER A 103 3.46 -26.26 0.07
CA SER A 103 2.44 -27.32 0.00
C SER A 103 2.13 -27.72 -1.44
N ASP A 104 1.93 -26.75 -2.33
CA ASP A 104 1.63 -26.99 -3.74
C ASP A 104 2.82 -27.62 -4.46
N PHE A 105 4.04 -27.24 -4.12
CA PHE A 105 5.28 -27.83 -4.65
C PHE A 105 5.42 -29.29 -4.24
N GLN A 106 5.25 -29.62 -2.97
CA GLN A 106 5.31 -30.98 -2.45
C GLN A 106 4.25 -31.89 -3.09
N SER A 107 3.04 -31.38 -3.29
CA SER A 107 1.95 -32.11 -3.96
C SER A 107 2.27 -32.41 -5.42
N ASN A 108 2.89 -31.46 -6.14
CA ASN A 108 3.32 -31.67 -7.52
C ASN A 108 4.45 -32.71 -7.66
N ILE A 109 5.37 -32.79 -6.69
CA ILE A 109 6.43 -33.82 -6.69
C ILE A 109 5.79 -35.21 -6.52
N LYS A 110 4.91 -35.37 -5.53
CA LYS A 110 4.23 -36.67 -5.28
C LYS A 110 3.45 -37.17 -6.49
N SER A 111 2.78 -36.28 -7.22
CA SER A 111 2.04 -36.64 -8.41
C SER A 111 2.89 -37.03 -9.63
N ARG A 112 4.20 -36.73 -9.60
CA ARG A 112 5.16 -37.09 -10.66
C ARG A 112 5.90 -38.41 -10.38
N THR A 113 5.86 -38.88 -9.15
CA THR A 113 6.54 -40.11 -8.68
C THR A 113 5.59 -41.29 -8.50
N SER A 114 4.29 -41.10 -8.75
CA SER A 114 3.25 -42.10 -8.81
C SER A 114 2.86 -42.43 -10.24
#